data_8539b15656526d61577f606848773d68
#
_entry.id   8539b15656526d61577f606848773d68
#
_cell.length_a   1.000
_cell.length_b   1.000
_cell.length_c   1.000
_cell.angle_alpha   90.00
_cell.angle_beta   90.00
_cell.angle_gamma   90.00
#
_symmetry.space_group_name_H-M   'P 1'
#
loop_
_entity.id
_entity.type
_entity.pdbx_description
1 polymer ?
#
loop_
_entity_poly.entity_id
_entity_poly.type
_entity_poly.pdbx_seq_one_letter_code
_entity_poly.pdbx_strand_id
1 'polypeptide(L)'
;MPLIITLKAGEKFILNRAVLSLSKSASIVIENKASFLREKHIMKPEDVDTLAKRIYYYCQLAYLWEERFDEYYPPIKDACLDFVKAAPSTHALVGSIGSALVQKDYFKLLKLARRLIEVERRLLDVGKKPLPDSPEHP
;
A
#
# COMPACT_ATOMS: atom_id res chain seq x y z
N MET A 1 -10.09 1.39 -20.84
CA MET A 1 -11.46 1.47 -20.31
C MET A 1 -11.57 2.63 -19.33
N PRO A 2 -12.66 3.37 -19.37
CA PRO A 2 -12.85 4.42 -18.37
C PRO A 2 -13.06 3.82 -16.97
N LEU A 3 -12.57 4.52 -15.98
CA LEU A 3 -12.72 4.14 -14.58
C LEU A 3 -13.68 5.13 -13.92
N ILE A 4 -14.73 4.60 -13.30
CA ILE A 4 -15.72 5.44 -12.63
C ILE A 4 -15.50 5.33 -11.13
N ILE A 5 -15.32 6.48 -10.48
CA ILE A 5 -15.04 6.55 -9.05
C ILE A 5 -16.05 7.48 -8.39
N THR A 6 -16.72 6.99 -7.35
CA THR A 6 -17.65 7.80 -6.58
C THR A 6 -16.93 8.35 -5.35
N LEU A 7 -16.98 9.67 -5.19
CA LEU A 7 -16.29 10.37 -4.11
C LEU A 7 -17.27 11.19 -3.30
N LYS A 8 -17.02 11.24 -1.99
CA LYS A 8 -17.85 12.04 -1.07
C LYS A 8 -17.36 13.48 -1.04
N ALA A 9 -18.25 14.39 -0.72
CA ALA A 9 -17.90 15.80 -0.51
C ALA A 9 -16.80 15.89 0.54
N GLY A 10 -15.76 16.66 0.23
CA GLY A 10 -14.64 16.88 1.16
C GLY A 10 -13.62 15.77 1.21
N GLU A 11 -13.91 14.61 0.65
CA GLU A 11 -12.94 13.52 0.58
C GLU A 11 -11.78 13.94 -0.31
N LYS A 12 -10.55 13.80 0.17
CA LYS A 12 -9.37 14.14 -0.62
C LYS A 12 -8.98 12.96 -1.50
N PHE A 13 -8.39 13.27 -2.63
CA PHE A 13 -7.85 12.22 -3.51
C PHE A 13 -6.70 12.82 -4.32
N ILE A 14 -5.83 11.93 -4.80
CA ILE A 14 -4.73 12.32 -5.67
C ILE A 14 -5.08 11.94 -7.09
N LEU A 15 -4.94 12.89 -8.01
CA LEU A 15 -5.07 12.65 -9.44
C LEU A 15 -3.85 13.28 -10.11
N ASN A 16 -3.01 12.45 -10.69
CA ASN A 16 -1.76 12.90 -11.35
C ASN A 16 -0.95 13.83 -10.45
N ARG A 17 -0.70 13.41 -9.22
CA ARG A 17 0.09 14.11 -8.20
C ARG A 17 -0.59 15.35 -7.63
N ALA A 18 -1.78 15.70 -8.08
CA ALA A 18 -2.52 16.81 -7.52
C ALA A 18 -3.46 16.30 -6.42
N VAL A 19 -3.51 17.02 -5.30
CA VAL A 19 -4.43 16.70 -4.23
C VAL A 19 -5.70 17.50 -4.48
N LEU A 20 -6.81 16.80 -4.61
CA LEU A 20 -8.09 17.39 -4.98
C LEU A 20 -9.16 16.98 -3.97
N SER A 21 -10.23 17.75 -3.93
CA SER A 21 -11.44 17.37 -3.21
C SER A 21 -12.63 17.96 -3.98
N LEU A 22 -13.81 17.38 -3.74
CA LEU A 22 -15.04 17.87 -4.39
C LEU A 22 -15.87 18.60 -3.36
N SER A 23 -16.50 19.70 -3.77
CA SER A 23 -17.42 20.44 -2.89
C SER A 23 -18.72 19.67 -2.67
N LYS A 24 -19.08 18.79 -3.58
CA LYS A 24 -20.28 17.95 -3.50
C LYS A 24 -19.91 16.53 -3.89
N SER A 25 -20.61 15.56 -3.30
CA SER A 25 -20.43 14.15 -3.70
C SER A 25 -20.74 13.99 -5.18
N ALA A 26 -19.90 13.26 -5.88
CA ALA A 26 -20.05 13.06 -7.32
C ALA A 26 -19.26 11.84 -7.76
N SER A 27 -19.62 11.33 -8.93
CA SER A 27 -18.82 10.32 -9.61
C SER A 27 -17.96 11.02 -10.64
N ILE A 28 -16.67 10.66 -10.67
CA ILE A 28 -15.78 11.14 -11.71
C ILE A 28 -15.46 9.99 -12.65
N VAL A 29 -15.25 10.31 -13.93
CA VAL A 29 -14.91 9.32 -14.94
C VAL A 29 -13.50 9.63 -15.40
N ILE A 30 -12.59 8.68 -15.19
CA ILE A 30 -11.22 8.81 -15.67
C ILE A 30 -11.16 8.07 -17.00
N GLU A 31 -11.02 8.79 -18.09
CA GLU A 31 -11.19 8.23 -19.42
C GLU A 31 -9.91 7.74 -20.06
N ASN A 32 -8.76 8.17 -19.52
CA ASN A 32 -7.48 7.69 -20.04
C ASN A 32 -6.53 7.47 -18.87
N LYS A 33 -5.30 7.12 -19.16
CA LYS A 33 -4.34 6.76 -18.11
C LYS A 33 -4.07 7.93 -17.19
N ALA A 34 -4.25 7.68 -15.89
CA ALA A 34 -3.93 8.67 -14.84
C ALA A 34 -3.61 7.90 -13.56
N SER A 35 -2.78 8.51 -12.70
CA SER A 35 -2.58 7.96 -11.37
C SER A 35 -3.68 8.50 -10.46
N PHE A 36 -4.26 7.60 -9.66
CA PHE A 36 -5.37 7.97 -8.78
C PHE A 36 -5.24 7.22 -7.45
N LEU A 37 -5.41 7.94 -6.35
CA LEU A 37 -5.48 7.35 -5.01
C LEU A 37 -6.56 8.10 -4.22
N ARG A 38 -7.48 7.35 -3.62
CA ARG A 38 -8.43 7.98 -2.72
C ARG A 38 -7.82 8.13 -1.32
N GLU A 39 -8.38 9.00 -0.53
CA GLU A 39 -7.82 9.42 0.76
C GLU A 39 -7.39 8.26 1.64
N LYS A 40 -8.23 7.23 1.76
CA LYS A 40 -7.94 6.11 2.65
C LYS A 40 -6.73 5.27 2.21
N HIS A 41 -6.30 5.43 0.97
CA HIS A 41 -5.15 4.69 0.44
C HIS A 41 -3.89 5.55 0.35
N ILE A 42 -3.98 6.82 0.69
CA ILE A 42 -2.82 7.71 0.70
C ILE A 42 -2.07 7.53 2.02
N MET A 43 -0.81 7.15 1.94
CA MET A 43 0.03 7.04 3.12
C MET A 43 0.95 8.25 3.20
N LYS A 44 0.97 8.89 4.37
CA LYS A 44 1.84 10.04 4.62
C LYS A 44 3.15 9.55 5.21
N PRO A 45 4.25 10.31 5.01
CA PRO A 45 5.54 9.91 5.58
C PRO A 45 5.48 9.68 7.09
N GLU A 46 4.73 10.48 7.82
CA GLU A 46 4.61 10.36 9.27
C GLU A 46 3.88 9.11 9.72
N ASP A 47 3.16 8.43 8.81
CA ASP A 47 2.43 7.20 9.14
C ASP A 47 3.30 5.95 8.97
N VAL A 48 4.51 6.09 8.45
CA VAL A 48 5.39 4.96 8.12
C VAL A 48 6.18 4.57 9.37
N ASP A 49 5.64 3.62 10.13
CA ASP A 49 6.25 3.17 11.38
C ASP A 49 6.53 1.66 11.40
N THR A 50 6.27 0.97 10.30
CA THR A 50 6.57 -0.46 10.19
C THR A 50 7.19 -0.76 8.83
N LEU A 51 7.76 -1.96 8.70
CA LEU A 51 8.39 -2.37 7.44
C LEU A 51 7.37 -2.51 6.31
N ALA A 52 6.20 -3.11 6.58
CA ALA A 52 5.18 -3.24 5.56
C ALA A 52 4.66 -1.88 5.10
N LYS A 53 4.50 -0.93 6.02
CA LYS A 53 4.09 0.42 5.65
C LYS A 53 5.17 1.12 4.84
N ARG A 54 6.44 0.86 5.11
CA ARG A 54 7.53 1.40 4.29
C ARG A 54 7.46 0.85 2.88
N ILE A 55 7.18 -0.45 2.73
CA ILE A 55 7.02 -1.06 1.42
C ILE A 55 5.87 -0.38 0.67
N TYR A 56 4.73 -0.22 1.33
CA TYR A 56 3.59 0.43 0.71
C TYR A 56 3.90 1.86 0.30
N TYR A 57 4.54 2.61 1.19
CA TYR A 57 4.87 4.01 0.94
C TYR A 57 5.76 4.16 -0.30
N TYR A 58 6.80 3.34 -0.40
CA TYR A 58 7.67 3.40 -1.59
C TYR A 58 6.95 2.93 -2.85
N CYS A 59 6.05 1.96 -2.74
CA CYS A 59 5.23 1.55 -3.89
C CYS A 59 4.32 2.68 -4.33
N GLN A 60 3.76 3.43 -3.38
CA GLN A 60 2.96 4.62 -3.67
C GLN A 60 3.77 5.66 -4.41
N LEU A 61 5.01 5.91 -3.96
CA LEU A 61 5.90 6.85 -4.64
C LEU A 61 6.23 6.38 -6.06
N ALA A 62 6.52 5.10 -6.24
CA ALA A 62 6.81 4.54 -7.55
C ALA A 62 5.61 4.68 -8.49
N TYR A 63 4.40 4.53 -7.95
CA TYR A 63 3.18 4.71 -8.73
C TYR A 63 2.97 6.17 -9.14
N LEU A 64 3.18 7.09 -8.21
CA LEU A 64 2.94 8.51 -8.48
C LEU A 64 4.06 9.14 -9.32
N TRP A 65 5.28 8.66 -9.18
CA TRP A 65 6.44 9.15 -9.92
C TRP A 65 7.06 8.01 -10.71
N GLU A 66 6.36 7.52 -11.73
CA GLU A 66 6.82 6.38 -12.52
C GLU A 66 8.18 6.63 -13.19
N GLU A 67 8.47 7.89 -13.51
CA GLU A 67 9.75 8.25 -14.12
C GLU A 67 10.92 8.02 -13.18
N ARG A 68 10.66 7.89 -11.88
CA ARG A 68 11.68 7.63 -10.87
C ARG A 68 11.64 6.19 -10.35
N PHE A 69 11.09 5.29 -11.13
CA PHE A 69 10.97 3.88 -10.73
C PHE A 69 12.30 3.29 -10.30
N ASP A 70 13.37 3.59 -11.03
CA ASP A 70 14.69 3.03 -10.74
C ASP A 70 15.25 3.50 -9.39
N GLU A 71 14.76 4.61 -8.86
CA GLU A 71 15.15 5.07 -7.52
C GLU A 71 14.40 4.32 -6.43
N TYR A 72 13.15 3.96 -6.68
CA TYR A 72 12.32 3.32 -5.66
C TYR A 72 12.40 1.81 -5.67
N TYR A 73 12.80 1.22 -6.80
CA TYR A 73 12.85 -0.23 -6.92
C TYR A 73 13.81 -0.90 -5.92
N PRO A 74 15.07 -0.45 -5.79
CA PRO A 74 15.99 -1.11 -4.86
C PRO A 74 15.54 -1.09 -3.40
N PRO A 75 15.09 0.05 -2.83
CA PRO A 75 14.63 0.03 -1.44
C PRO A 75 13.38 -0.83 -1.24
N ILE A 76 12.49 -0.93 -2.23
CA ILE A 76 11.33 -1.81 -2.13
C ILE A 76 11.80 -3.27 -2.11
N LYS A 77 12.70 -3.62 -3.02
CA LYS A 77 13.24 -4.98 -3.10
C LYS A 77 13.93 -5.37 -1.80
N ASP A 78 14.78 -4.49 -1.27
CA ASP A 78 15.50 -4.76 -0.04
C ASP A 78 14.55 -4.93 1.14
N ALA A 79 13.54 -4.08 1.24
CA ALA A 79 12.54 -4.18 2.31
C ALA A 79 11.73 -5.47 2.20
N CYS A 80 11.43 -5.90 0.98
CA CYS A 80 10.72 -7.18 0.76
C CYS A 80 11.56 -8.36 1.21
N LEU A 81 12.87 -8.35 0.91
CA LEU A 81 13.76 -9.41 1.35
C LEU A 81 13.86 -9.44 2.87
N ASP A 82 13.97 -8.27 3.50
CA ASP A 82 14.00 -8.18 4.96
C ASP A 82 12.72 -8.70 5.58
N PHE A 83 11.59 -8.41 4.95
CA PHE A 83 10.30 -8.86 5.47
C PHE A 83 10.20 -10.38 5.46
N VAL A 84 10.61 -11.02 4.37
CA VAL A 84 10.58 -12.48 4.26
C VAL A 84 11.52 -13.11 5.28
N LYS A 85 12.68 -12.51 5.52
CA LYS A 85 13.62 -13.01 6.53
C LYS A 85 12.98 -12.98 7.93
N ALA A 86 12.26 -11.90 8.23
CA ALA A 86 11.62 -11.75 9.55
C ALA A 86 10.36 -12.59 9.67
N ALA A 87 9.64 -12.82 8.57
CA ALA A 87 8.38 -13.54 8.57
C ALA A 87 8.33 -14.48 7.35
N PRO A 88 9.01 -15.63 7.40
CA PRO A 88 9.09 -16.53 6.24
C PRO A 88 7.73 -17.01 5.72
N SER A 89 6.71 -17.05 6.58
CA SER A 89 5.37 -17.47 6.16
C SER A 89 4.75 -16.54 5.14
N THR A 90 5.30 -15.34 4.96
CA THR A 90 4.77 -14.34 4.04
C THR A 90 5.41 -14.41 2.66
N HIS A 91 6.28 -15.38 2.41
CA HIS A 91 7.07 -15.39 1.17
C HIS A 91 6.21 -15.39 -0.09
N ALA A 92 5.06 -16.07 -0.08
CA ALA A 92 4.18 -16.13 -1.25
C ALA A 92 3.57 -14.75 -1.55
N LEU A 93 3.10 -14.05 -0.51
CA LEU A 93 2.53 -12.73 -0.66
C LEU A 93 3.59 -11.72 -1.10
N VAL A 94 4.76 -11.75 -0.45
CA VAL A 94 5.86 -10.85 -0.79
C VAL A 94 6.38 -11.15 -2.21
N GLY A 95 6.40 -12.42 -2.61
CA GLY A 95 6.75 -12.79 -3.98
C GLY A 95 5.79 -12.20 -5.00
N SER A 96 4.50 -12.21 -4.68
CA SER A 96 3.48 -11.60 -5.55
C SER A 96 3.68 -10.08 -5.64
N ILE A 97 4.06 -9.44 -4.54
CA ILE A 97 4.39 -8.01 -4.55
C ILE A 97 5.56 -7.75 -5.48
N GLY A 98 6.61 -8.55 -5.38
CA GLY A 98 7.79 -8.42 -6.25
C GLY A 98 7.44 -8.58 -7.72
N SER A 99 6.60 -9.55 -8.04
CA SER A 99 6.16 -9.78 -9.42
C SER A 99 5.36 -8.60 -9.96
N ALA A 100 4.42 -8.09 -9.16
CA ALA A 100 3.62 -6.93 -9.57
C ALA A 100 4.51 -5.69 -9.76
N LEU A 101 5.53 -5.54 -8.91
CA LEU A 101 6.48 -4.43 -9.00
C LEU A 101 7.26 -4.49 -10.31
N VAL A 102 7.82 -5.64 -10.64
CA VAL A 102 8.59 -5.82 -11.88
C VAL A 102 7.72 -5.56 -13.10
N GLN A 103 6.47 -6.00 -13.06
CA GLN A 103 5.52 -5.80 -14.15
C GLN A 103 4.94 -4.39 -14.18
N LYS A 104 5.21 -3.59 -13.15
CA LYS A 104 4.65 -2.24 -13.01
C LYS A 104 3.12 -2.25 -13.02
N ASP A 105 2.54 -3.32 -12.49
CA ASP A 105 1.10 -3.41 -12.29
C ASP A 105 0.75 -2.75 -10.96
N TYR A 106 0.64 -1.44 -10.99
CA TYR A 106 0.52 -0.64 -9.77
C TYR A 106 -0.77 -0.87 -9.01
N PHE A 107 -1.86 -1.10 -9.71
CA PHE A 107 -3.13 -1.39 -9.04
C PHE A 107 -2.97 -2.65 -8.17
N LYS A 108 -2.45 -3.71 -8.77
CA LYS A 108 -2.23 -4.98 -8.06
C LYS A 108 -1.16 -4.82 -6.98
N LEU A 109 -0.08 -4.10 -7.31
CA LEU A 109 1.02 -3.86 -6.38
C LEU A 109 0.53 -3.20 -5.09
N LEU A 110 -0.22 -2.10 -5.22
CA LEU A 110 -0.71 -1.37 -4.05
C LEU A 110 -1.71 -2.19 -3.25
N LYS A 111 -2.56 -2.93 -3.93
CA LYS A 111 -3.52 -3.80 -3.27
C LYS A 111 -2.81 -4.87 -2.43
N LEU A 112 -1.79 -5.51 -3.01
CA LEU A 112 -1.01 -6.53 -2.30
C LEU A 112 -0.23 -5.94 -1.14
N ALA A 113 0.34 -4.74 -1.34
CA ALA A 113 1.08 -4.08 -0.27
C ALA A 113 0.17 -3.71 0.91
N ARG A 114 -1.06 -3.28 0.63
CA ARG A 114 -2.04 -3.05 1.70
C ARG A 114 -2.36 -4.34 2.44
N ARG A 115 -2.45 -5.44 1.72
CA ARG A 115 -2.68 -6.75 2.34
C ARG A 115 -1.51 -7.14 3.24
N LEU A 116 -0.30 -6.81 2.83
CA LEU A 116 0.88 -7.09 3.64
C LEU A 116 0.86 -6.30 4.95
N ILE A 117 0.40 -5.04 4.90
CA ILE A 117 0.22 -4.24 6.12
C ILE A 117 -0.75 -4.94 7.08
N GLU A 118 -1.84 -5.47 6.56
CA GLU A 118 -2.83 -6.17 7.36
C GLU A 118 -2.24 -7.45 7.98
N VAL A 119 -1.48 -8.21 7.20
CA VAL A 119 -0.82 -9.41 7.69
C VAL A 119 0.20 -9.05 8.77
N GLU A 120 0.98 -8.01 8.53
CA GLU A 120 1.96 -7.55 9.52
C GLU A 120 1.29 -7.16 10.83
N ARG A 121 0.18 -6.45 10.75
CA ARG A 121 -0.56 -6.04 11.94
C ARG A 121 -0.97 -7.25 12.77
N ARG A 122 -1.47 -8.29 12.10
CA ARG A 122 -1.86 -9.52 12.79
C ARG A 122 -0.67 -10.23 13.44
N LEU A 123 0.46 -10.26 12.74
CA LEU A 123 1.67 -10.87 13.29
C LEU A 123 2.17 -10.12 14.51
N LEU A 124 2.14 -8.79 14.46
CA LEU A 124 2.55 -7.97 15.59
C LEU A 124 1.60 -8.11 16.77
N ASP A 125 0.30 -8.19 16.50
CA ASP A 125 -0.70 -8.40 17.55
C ASP A 125 -0.50 -9.74 18.25
N VAL A 126 -0.20 -10.78 17.50
CA VAL A 126 0.08 -12.10 18.08
C VAL A 126 1.32 -12.02 18.99
N GLY A 127 2.36 -11.32 18.53
CA GLY A 127 3.57 -11.16 19.34
C GLY A 127 3.38 -10.34 20.59
N LYS A 128 2.36 -9.49 20.63
CA LYS A 128 2.09 -8.62 21.79
C LYS A 128 1.12 -9.25 22.79
N LYS A 129 0.39 -10.29 22.40
CA LYS A 129 -0.58 -10.91 23.29
C LYS A 129 0.15 -11.67 24.39
N PRO A 130 -0.34 -11.59 25.65
CA PRO A 130 0.21 -12.43 26.70
C PRO A 130 -0.04 -13.89 26.37
N LEU A 131 0.84 -14.77 26.87
CA LEU A 131 0.67 -16.19 26.66
C LEU A 131 -0.62 -16.66 27.32
N PRO A 132 -1.39 -17.47 26.65
CA PRO A 132 -2.57 -18.04 27.27
C PRO A 132 -2.16 -18.96 28.38
N ASP A 133 -2.43 -18.64 29.31
CA ASP A 133 -2.10 -19.25 30.26
C ASP A 133 -2.39 -19.11 31.18
N SER A 134 -1.89 -18.68 30.83
CA SER A 134 -2.01 -18.09 31.00
C SER A 134 -2.99 -17.78 30.79
N PRO A 135 -3.58 -17.99 30.90
CA PRO A 135 -4.46 -17.84 30.28
C PRO A 135 -5.14 -17.08 30.04
N GLU A 136 -5.16 -16.35 29.72
CA GLU A 136 -5.49 -15.70 29.20
C GLU A 136 -5.91 -15.68 28.52
N HIS A 137 -6.11 -15.77 28.67
CA HIS A 137 -6.15 -15.91 27.99
C HIS A 137 -6.43 -16.52 27.82
N PRO A 138 -6.69 -16.76 28.27
CA PRO A 138 -6.67 -17.28 28.03
C PRO A 138 -6.93 -17.61 27.94
#